data_e9c86651d401de6c00666110a1b25fce
#
_entry.id   e9c86651d401de6c00666110a1b25fce
#
_cell.length_a   1.000
_cell.length_b   1.000
_cell.length_c   1.000
_cell.angle_alpha   90.00
_cell.angle_beta   90.00
_cell.angle_gamma   90.00
#
_symmetry.space_group_name_H-M   'P 1'
#
loop_
_entity.id
_entity.type
_entity.pdbx_description
1 polymer ?
#
loop_
_entity_poly.entity_id
_entity_poly.type
_entity_poly.pdbx_seq_one_letter_code
_entity_poly.pdbx_strand_id
1 'polypeptide(L)'
;YTQQDVMEEARCLTGWTVRDKKRLLKARVEFDPKLHDDGPKTVLGHPIPAGLGEKDLDRVLEIVTTHPSTARLIALKLCRRFIADAPADSAVAATAQAFTASGGDIRATLRALFATPEFWASRGNKLKRPFHYVVSALRAGNASTDARQPLTRALLRMGHAPFRYPTPDGYPEE
;
A
#
# COMPACT_ATOMS: atom_id res chain seq x y z
N TYR A 1 -5.28 15.58 6.31
CA TYR A 1 -6.40 15.87 5.40
C TYR A 1 -7.65 16.19 6.18
N THR A 2 -8.56 16.93 5.58
CA THR A 2 -9.85 17.31 6.13
C THR A 2 -10.98 16.59 5.39
N GLN A 3 -12.22 16.70 5.91
CA GLN A 3 -13.40 16.20 5.17
C GLN A 3 -13.57 16.91 3.81
N GLN A 4 -13.17 18.18 3.73
CA GLN A 4 -13.19 18.92 2.46
C GLN A 4 -12.23 18.31 1.44
N ASP A 5 -11.01 17.92 1.84
CA ASP A 5 -10.06 17.26 0.92
C ASP A 5 -10.64 15.97 0.35
N VAL A 6 -11.34 15.17 1.18
CA VAL A 6 -12.00 13.92 0.72
C VAL A 6 -13.11 14.23 -0.29
N MET A 7 -13.88 15.28 -0.07
CA MET A 7 -14.94 15.69 -1.01
C MET A 7 -14.35 16.19 -2.33
N GLU A 8 -13.31 17.01 -2.28
CA GLU A 8 -12.64 17.53 -3.48
C GLU A 8 -11.95 16.41 -4.27
N GLU A 9 -11.32 15.45 -3.59
CA GLU A 9 -10.76 14.26 -4.23
C GLU A 9 -11.86 13.43 -4.90
N ALA A 10 -12.99 13.21 -4.23
CA ALA A 10 -14.11 12.50 -4.82
C ALA A 10 -14.65 13.20 -6.08
N ARG A 11 -14.67 14.53 -6.11
CA ARG A 11 -15.03 15.32 -7.31
C ARG A 11 -14.03 15.11 -8.44
N CYS A 12 -12.73 15.02 -8.13
CA CYS A 12 -11.69 14.71 -9.13
C CYS A 12 -11.88 13.32 -9.76
N LEU A 13 -12.42 12.36 -9.00
CA LEU A 13 -12.62 10.99 -9.44
C LEU A 13 -13.97 10.74 -10.13
N THR A 14 -14.85 11.75 -10.19
CA THR A 14 -16.11 11.64 -10.94
C THR A 14 -15.83 11.36 -12.42
N GLY A 15 -16.76 10.71 -13.10
CA GLY A 15 -16.59 10.31 -14.50
C GLY A 15 -15.92 8.94 -14.67
N TRP A 16 -15.11 8.48 -13.73
CA TRP A 16 -14.57 7.12 -13.80
C TRP A 16 -15.65 6.09 -13.47
N THR A 17 -15.91 5.20 -14.41
CA THR A 17 -16.97 4.20 -14.31
C THR A 17 -16.54 2.84 -14.84
N VAL A 18 -17.31 1.82 -14.51
CA VAL A 18 -17.09 0.46 -15.00
C VAL A 18 -18.19 0.12 -16.00
N ARG A 19 -17.83 -0.06 -17.26
CA ARG A 19 -18.74 -0.60 -18.28
C ARG A 19 -18.90 -2.10 -18.14
N ASP A 20 -20.08 -2.58 -18.53
CA ASP A 20 -20.46 -4.00 -18.54
C ASP A 20 -20.44 -4.65 -17.14
N LYS A 21 -21.13 -4.01 -16.18
CA LYS A 21 -21.29 -4.49 -14.79
C LYS A 21 -21.83 -5.94 -14.69
N LYS A 22 -22.48 -6.44 -15.75
CA LYS A 22 -23.04 -7.81 -15.78
C LYS A 22 -21.99 -8.88 -16.09
N ARG A 23 -20.81 -8.51 -16.57
CA ARG A 23 -19.71 -9.42 -16.91
C ARG A 23 -18.41 -8.97 -16.25
N LEU A 24 -18.30 -9.17 -14.93
CA LEU A 24 -17.14 -8.80 -14.12
C LEU A 24 -15.78 -9.18 -14.76
N LEU A 25 -15.70 -10.32 -15.45
CA LEU A 25 -14.48 -10.78 -16.14
C LEU A 25 -14.12 -9.97 -17.40
N LYS A 26 -15.02 -9.11 -17.90
CA LYS A 26 -14.82 -8.24 -19.07
C LYS A 26 -15.06 -6.77 -18.74
N ALA A 27 -15.28 -6.45 -17.48
CA ALA A 27 -15.49 -5.08 -17.04
C ALA A 27 -14.25 -4.23 -17.36
N ARG A 28 -14.48 -3.08 -18.00
CA ARG A 28 -13.43 -2.09 -18.30
C ARG A 28 -13.70 -0.84 -17.49
N VAL A 29 -12.66 -0.29 -16.92
CA VAL A 29 -12.70 1.04 -16.35
C VAL A 29 -12.57 2.04 -17.48
N GLU A 30 -13.50 2.99 -17.55
CA GLU A 30 -13.54 4.02 -18.59
C GLU A 30 -13.90 5.36 -17.97
N PHE A 31 -13.44 6.43 -18.57
CA PHE A 31 -13.82 7.79 -18.20
C PHE A 31 -14.99 8.26 -19.06
N ASP A 32 -16.07 8.73 -18.42
CA ASP A 32 -17.22 9.36 -19.07
C ASP A 32 -17.23 10.87 -18.71
N PRO A 33 -16.87 11.75 -19.65
CA PRO A 33 -16.82 13.18 -19.38
C PRO A 33 -18.18 13.80 -19.02
N LYS A 34 -19.29 13.15 -19.36
CA LYS A 34 -20.64 13.64 -19.00
C LYS A 34 -20.98 13.46 -17.52
N LEU A 35 -20.26 12.57 -16.84
CA LEU A 35 -20.43 12.28 -15.41
C LEU A 35 -19.35 12.98 -14.57
N HIS A 36 -18.42 13.71 -15.19
CA HIS A 36 -17.32 14.37 -14.53
C HIS A 36 -17.71 15.76 -14.04
N ASP A 37 -17.30 16.11 -12.82
CA ASP A 37 -17.34 17.46 -12.30
C ASP A 37 -16.09 18.22 -12.78
N ASP A 38 -16.26 19.02 -13.80
CA ASP A 38 -15.18 19.75 -14.46
C ASP A 38 -14.86 21.11 -13.83
N GLY A 39 -15.48 21.45 -12.68
CA GLY A 39 -15.21 22.67 -11.92
C GLY A 39 -13.82 22.67 -11.26
N PRO A 40 -13.34 23.84 -10.77
CA PRO A 40 -12.09 23.92 -10.04
C PRO A 40 -12.19 23.18 -8.71
N LYS A 41 -11.08 22.62 -8.23
CA LYS A 41 -10.99 21.82 -7.01
C LYS A 41 -9.72 22.18 -6.23
N THR A 42 -9.67 21.80 -4.95
CA THR A 42 -8.46 21.96 -4.12
C THR A 42 -8.25 20.71 -3.28
N VAL A 43 -7.17 19.99 -3.48
CA VAL A 43 -6.85 18.77 -2.75
C VAL A 43 -5.57 18.98 -1.95
N LEU A 44 -5.62 18.78 -0.63
CA LEU A 44 -4.49 18.98 0.29
C LEU A 44 -3.80 20.36 0.12
N GLY A 45 -4.57 21.42 -0.14
CA GLY A 45 -4.08 22.76 -0.37
C GLY A 45 -3.53 23.02 -1.79
N HIS A 46 -3.53 22.02 -2.68
CA HIS A 46 -3.09 22.15 -4.07
C HIS A 46 -4.28 22.46 -4.98
N PRO A 47 -4.28 23.58 -5.70
CA PRO A 47 -5.35 23.92 -6.64
C PRO A 47 -5.27 23.02 -7.88
N ILE A 48 -6.43 22.53 -8.31
CA ILE A 48 -6.65 21.80 -9.56
C ILE A 48 -7.57 22.65 -10.40
N PRO A 49 -7.10 23.21 -11.54
CA PRO A 49 -7.92 24.10 -12.38
C PRO A 49 -9.07 23.34 -13.04
N ALA A 50 -10.14 24.08 -13.38
CA ALA A 50 -11.23 23.55 -14.18
C ALA A 50 -10.78 23.11 -15.57
N GLY A 51 -11.51 22.17 -16.17
CA GLY A 51 -11.30 21.78 -17.56
C GLY A 51 -10.20 20.74 -17.80
N LEU A 52 -9.71 20.06 -16.76
CA LEU A 52 -8.72 19.01 -16.91
C LEU A 52 -9.33 17.65 -17.26
N GLY A 53 -10.61 17.43 -16.91
CA GLY A 53 -11.31 16.18 -17.21
C GLY A 53 -10.59 14.96 -16.62
N GLU A 54 -10.28 13.99 -17.46
CA GLU A 54 -9.59 12.74 -17.07
C GLU A 54 -8.26 12.99 -16.32
N LYS A 55 -7.58 14.11 -16.59
CA LYS A 55 -6.29 14.45 -15.97
C LYS A 55 -6.39 14.88 -14.51
N ASP A 56 -7.58 15.09 -13.97
CA ASP A 56 -7.77 15.34 -12.55
C ASP A 56 -7.23 14.19 -11.71
N LEU A 57 -7.44 12.94 -12.16
CA LEU A 57 -6.88 11.76 -11.49
C LEU A 57 -5.34 11.81 -11.44
N ASP A 58 -4.69 12.17 -12.55
CA ASP A 58 -3.22 12.28 -12.60
C ASP A 58 -2.71 13.32 -11.60
N ARG A 59 -3.41 14.45 -11.47
CA ARG A 59 -3.06 15.50 -10.51
C ARG A 59 -3.22 15.03 -9.07
N VAL A 60 -4.31 14.34 -8.75
CA VAL A 60 -4.51 13.75 -7.42
C VAL A 60 -3.39 12.75 -7.11
N LEU A 61 -3.08 11.85 -8.04
CA LEU A 61 -2.00 10.87 -7.86
C LEU A 61 -0.65 11.54 -7.65
N GLU A 62 -0.33 12.60 -8.40
CA GLU A 62 0.90 13.38 -8.21
C GLU A 62 0.95 13.98 -6.79
N ILE A 63 -0.13 14.65 -6.35
CA ILE A 63 -0.21 15.26 -5.02
C ILE A 63 -0.02 14.22 -3.91
N VAL A 64 -0.75 13.11 -3.95
CA VAL A 64 -0.71 12.12 -2.86
C VAL A 64 0.58 11.29 -2.85
N THR A 65 1.16 10.98 -4.01
CA THR A 65 2.39 10.20 -4.08
C THR A 65 3.63 10.98 -3.67
N THR A 66 3.63 12.30 -3.87
CA THR A 66 4.73 13.18 -3.46
C THR A 66 4.58 13.73 -2.04
N HIS A 67 3.44 13.50 -1.38
CA HIS A 67 3.15 14.06 -0.06
C HIS A 67 4.09 13.47 1.01
N PRO A 68 4.64 14.30 1.93
CA PRO A 68 5.57 13.81 2.97
C PRO A 68 4.98 12.72 3.87
N SER A 69 3.69 12.76 4.16
CA SER A 69 3.02 11.70 4.95
C SER A 69 3.01 10.36 4.22
N THR A 70 2.92 10.36 2.89
CA THR A 70 3.02 9.14 2.07
C THR A 70 4.41 8.54 2.17
N ALA A 71 5.45 9.37 2.03
CA ALA A 71 6.83 8.92 2.20
C ALA A 71 7.06 8.29 3.59
N ARG A 72 6.57 8.94 4.66
CA ARG A 72 6.68 8.43 6.02
C ARG A 72 5.89 7.13 6.23
N LEU A 73 4.66 7.04 5.69
CA LEU A 73 3.84 5.84 5.80
C LEU A 73 4.45 4.64 5.07
N ILE A 74 4.93 4.84 3.85
CA ILE A 74 5.62 3.80 3.07
C ILE A 74 6.88 3.34 3.79
N ALA A 75 7.71 4.30 4.26
CA ALA A 75 8.92 4.01 5.02
C ALA A 75 8.61 3.21 6.30
N LEU A 76 7.59 3.62 7.07
CA LEU A 76 7.17 2.92 8.28
C LEU A 76 6.74 1.48 7.97
N LYS A 77 5.94 1.27 6.93
CA LYS A 77 5.51 -0.08 6.51
C LYS A 77 6.69 -0.94 6.07
N LEU A 78 7.64 -0.37 5.33
CA LEU A 78 8.86 -1.10 4.93
C LEU A 78 9.75 -1.43 6.13
N CYS A 79 9.96 -0.48 7.05
CA CYS A 79 10.72 -0.72 8.27
C CYS A 79 10.03 -1.77 9.18
N ARG A 80 8.71 -1.72 9.31
CA ARG A 80 7.94 -2.78 9.99
C ARG A 80 8.13 -4.13 9.34
N ARG A 81 8.15 -4.17 8.03
CA ARG A 81 8.34 -5.44 7.30
C ARG A 81 9.72 -6.04 7.48
N PHE A 82 10.76 -5.24 7.48
CA PHE A 82 12.14 -5.71 7.36
C PHE A 82 13.00 -5.55 8.61
N ILE A 83 12.65 -4.65 9.54
CA ILE A 83 13.46 -4.36 10.73
C ILE A 83 12.78 -4.92 12.00
N ALA A 84 11.65 -4.34 12.41
CA ALA A 84 10.92 -4.71 13.62
C ALA A 84 9.48 -4.24 13.55
N ASP A 85 8.58 -4.80 14.39
CA ASP A 85 7.17 -4.38 14.45
C ASP A 85 7.04 -2.93 14.97
N ALA A 86 7.94 -2.52 15.87
CA ALA A 86 8.12 -1.14 16.30
C ALA A 86 9.52 -0.63 15.90
N PRO A 87 9.70 -0.20 14.64
CA PRO A 87 11.01 0.25 14.17
C PRO A 87 11.40 1.60 14.78
N ALA A 88 12.70 1.83 14.99
CA ALA A 88 13.22 3.11 15.45
C ALA A 88 12.88 4.24 14.45
N ASP A 89 12.55 5.41 14.98
CA ASP A 89 12.22 6.60 14.18
C ASP A 89 13.37 7.02 13.25
N SER A 90 14.62 6.81 13.63
CA SER A 90 15.82 7.07 12.81
C SER A 90 15.79 6.27 11.50
N ALA A 91 15.51 4.97 11.56
CA ALA A 91 15.40 4.12 10.38
C ALA A 91 14.22 4.53 9.48
N VAL A 92 13.07 4.87 10.08
CA VAL A 92 11.90 5.35 9.35
C VAL A 92 12.20 6.69 8.67
N ALA A 93 12.86 7.63 9.36
CA ALA A 93 13.20 8.93 8.80
C ALA A 93 14.19 8.81 7.64
N ALA A 94 15.26 8.02 7.79
CA ALA A 94 16.24 7.79 6.72
C ALA A 94 15.58 7.15 5.48
N THR A 95 14.71 6.18 5.70
CA THR A 95 13.98 5.49 4.61
C THR A 95 13.00 6.45 3.91
N ALA A 96 12.28 7.29 4.67
CA ALA A 96 11.34 8.29 4.13
C ALA A 96 12.08 9.36 3.32
N GLN A 97 13.24 9.81 3.79
CA GLN A 97 14.09 10.76 3.07
C GLN A 97 14.54 10.19 1.72
N ALA A 98 14.96 8.93 1.69
CA ALA A 98 15.34 8.26 0.44
C ALA A 98 14.17 8.11 -0.53
N PHE A 99 12.96 7.80 -0.02
CA PHE A 99 11.74 7.77 -0.82
C PHE A 99 11.47 9.14 -1.47
N THR A 100 11.48 10.20 -0.70
CA THR A 100 11.26 11.57 -1.19
C THR A 100 12.35 11.98 -2.19
N ALA A 101 13.62 11.77 -1.86
CA ALA A 101 14.75 12.17 -2.71
C ALA A 101 14.79 11.45 -4.06
N SER A 102 14.26 10.22 -4.10
CA SER A 102 14.19 9.40 -5.33
C SER A 102 12.89 9.55 -6.13
N GLY A 103 11.97 10.45 -5.70
CA GLY A 103 10.66 10.58 -6.35
C GLY A 103 9.79 9.33 -6.19
N GLY A 104 9.93 8.59 -5.09
CA GLY A 104 9.15 7.39 -4.81
C GLY A 104 9.74 6.09 -5.37
N ASP A 105 10.99 6.06 -5.82
CA ASP A 105 11.65 4.82 -6.28
C ASP A 105 11.80 3.83 -5.12
N ILE A 106 11.05 2.73 -5.19
CA ILE A 106 11.04 1.69 -4.15
C ILE A 106 12.39 0.98 -4.04
N ARG A 107 13.12 0.82 -5.12
CA ARG A 107 14.43 0.15 -5.11
C ARG A 107 15.47 1.03 -4.39
N ALA A 108 15.50 2.31 -4.67
CA ALA A 108 16.35 3.27 -3.96
C ALA A 108 15.99 3.33 -2.47
N THR A 109 14.69 3.37 -2.16
CA THR A 109 14.16 3.35 -0.79
C THR A 109 14.60 2.10 -0.02
N LEU A 110 14.48 0.91 -0.62
CA LEU A 110 14.90 -0.35 -0.01
C LEU A 110 16.42 -0.43 0.19
N ARG A 111 17.21 0.08 -0.75
CA ARG A 111 18.67 0.16 -0.60
C ARG A 111 19.05 1.02 0.62
N ALA A 112 18.39 2.17 0.78
CA ALA A 112 18.62 3.03 1.94
C ALA A 112 18.23 2.34 3.25
N LEU A 113 17.06 1.67 3.29
CA LEU A 113 16.62 0.91 4.45
C LEU A 113 17.64 -0.18 4.83
N PHE A 114 18.09 -0.98 3.87
CA PHE A 114 19.06 -2.06 4.13
C PHE A 114 20.47 -1.56 4.48
N ALA A 115 20.77 -0.30 4.21
CA ALA A 115 22.02 0.35 4.64
C ALA A 115 21.95 0.89 6.06
N THR A 116 20.78 0.94 6.72
CA THR A 116 20.64 1.46 8.08
C THR A 116 21.31 0.53 9.11
N PRO A 117 21.95 1.08 10.15
CA PRO A 117 22.47 0.27 11.26
C PRO A 117 21.39 -0.57 11.95
N GLU A 118 20.18 -0.02 12.06
CA GLU A 118 19.04 -0.66 12.68
C GLU A 118 18.62 -1.94 11.95
N PHE A 119 18.71 -1.96 10.61
CA PHE A 119 18.46 -3.16 9.84
C PHE A 119 19.45 -4.29 10.20
N TRP A 120 20.73 -3.98 10.27
CA TRP A 120 21.77 -4.98 10.61
C TRP A 120 21.66 -5.46 12.07
N ALA A 121 21.30 -4.55 12.99
CA ALA A 121 21.09 -4.90 14.40
C ALA A 121 19.80 -5.71 14.63
N SER A 122 18.87 -5.73 13.69
CA SER A 122 17.55 -6.37 13.83
C SER A 122 17.55 -7.89 13.65
N ARG A 123 18.69 -8.51 13.39
CA ARG A 123 18.77 -9.95 13.16
C ARG A 123 18.19 -10.74 14.33
N GLY A 124 17.16 -11.54 14.05
CA GLY A 124 16.47 -12.37 15.05
C GLY A 124 15.36 -11.67 15.81
N ASN A 125 15.16 -10.37 15.63
CA ASN A 125 14.13 -9.60 16.35
C ASN A 125 12.72 -9.74 15.76
N LYS A 126 12.61 -10.18 14.50
CA LYS A 126 11.33 -10.30 13.81
C LYS A 126 10.78 -11.72 13.90
N LEU A 127 9.64 -11.88 14.57
CA LEU A 127 8.92 -13.14 14.62
C LEU A 127 8.19 -13.38 13.29
N LYS A 128 8.30 -14.59 12.76
CA LYS A 128 7.53 -14.97 11.56
C LYS A 128 6.09 -15.26 11.95
N ARG A 129 5.16 -14.50 11.38
CA ARG A 129 3.73 -14.81 11.49
C ARG A 129 3.41 -16.21 10.92
N PRO A 130 2.34 -16.88 11.36
CA PRO A 130 2.06 -18.26 10.99
C PRO A 130 2.12 -18.57 9.50
N PHE A 131 1.55 -17.72 8.65
CA PHE A 131 1.63 -17.91 7.20
C PHE A 131 3.07 -17.87 6.69
N HIS A 132 3.86 -16.87 7.13
CA HIS A 132 5.25 -16.76 6.71
C HIS A 132 6.12 -17.90 7.25
N TYR A 133 5.82 -18.38 8.46
CA TYR A 133 6.48 -19.53 9.05
C TYR A 133 6.26 -20.78 8.20
N VAL A 134 5.00 -21.09 7.89
CA VAL A 134 4.65 -22.26 7.06
C VAL A 134 5.29 -22.18 5.68
N VAL A 135 5.18 -21.03 4.99
CA VAL A 135 5.80 -20.84 3.68
C VAL A 135 7.34 -21.00 3.75
N SER A 136 7.97 -20.46 4.80
CA SER A 136 9.41 -20.61 5.01
C SER A 136 9.81 -22.07 5.23
N ALA A 137 9.03 -22.82 6.02
CA ALA A 137 9.30 -24.24 6.28
C ALA A 137 9.17 -25.09 5.00
N LEU A 138 8.11 -24.87 4.22
CA LEU A 138 7.93 -25.53 2.93
C LEU A 138 9.08 -25.23 1.95
N ARG A 139 9.51 -23.99 1.88
CA ARG A 139 10.63 -23.58 1.02
C ARG A 139 11.96 -24.17 1.50
N ALA A 140 12.22 -24.17 2.79
CA ALA A 140 13.44 -24.75 3.36
C ALA A 140 13.53 -26.27 3.13
N GLY A 141 12.38 -26.95 3.21
CA GLY A 141 12.26 -28.40 2.91
C GLY A 141 12.15 -28.73 1.42
N ASN A 142 12.22 -27.76 0.53
CA ASN A 142 11.95 -27.93 -0.91
C ASN A 142 10.64 -28.71 -1.19
N ALA A 143 9.63 -28.48 -0.32
CA ALA A 143 8.38 -29.21 -0.38
C ALA A 143 7.43 -28.60 -1.43
N SER A 144 6.81 -29.46 -2.22
CA SER A 144 5.70 -29.09 -3.09
C SER A 144 4.37 -29.36 -2.39
N THR A 145 3.42 -28.47 -2.56
CA THR A 145 2.07 -28.63 -1.99
C THR A 145 1.03 -27.98 -2.91
N ASP A 146 -0.15 -28.60 -2.97
CA ASP A 146 -1.33 -28.06 -3.64
C ASP A 146 -2.19 -27.19 -2.68
N ALA A 147 -1.68 -26.87 -1.49
CA ALA A 147 -2.30 -26.04 -0.46
C ALA A 147 -3.72 -26.46 -0.08
N ARG A 148 -4.03 -27.78 -0.10
CA ARG A 148 -5.35 -28.31 0.24
C ARG A 148 -5.71 -28.15 1.73
N GLN A 149 -6.89 -28.66 2.09
CA GLN A 149 -7.51 -28.50 3.41
C GLN A 149 -6.59 -28.70 4.63
N PRO A 150 -5.63 -29.64 4.68
CA PRO A 150 -4.80 -29.79 5.87
C PRO A 150 -3.98 -28.52 6.17
N LEU A 151 -3.38 -27.90 5.14
CA LEU A 151 -2.57 -26.70 5.28
C LEU A 151 -3.42 -25.48 5.65
N THR A 152 -4.56 -25.31 4.98
CA THR A 152 -5.47 -24.19 5.27
C THR A 152 -6.10 -24.31 6.65
N ARG A 153 -6.40 -25.53 7.13
CA ARG A 153 -6.85 -25.78 8.50
C ARG A 153 -5.78 -25.48 9.54
N ALA A 154 -4.53 -25.82 9.26
CA ALA A 154 -3.42 -25.49 10.15
C ALA A 154 -3.27 -23.98 10.30
N LEU A 155 -3.28 -23.23 9.18
CA LEU A 155 -3.25 -21.77 9.20
C LEU A 155 -4.47 -21.16 9.93
N LEU A 156 -5.65 -21.74 9.76
CA LEU A 156 -6.86 -21.31 10.48
C LEU A 156 -6.71 -21.49 11.99
N ARG A 157 -6.20 -22.66 12.45
CA ARG A 157 -5.94 -22.92 13.87
C ARG A 157 -4.90 -21.98 14.48
N MET A 158 -3.93 -21.55 13.68
CA MET A 158 -2.94 -20.55 14.07
C MET A 158 -3.45 -19.10 13.96
N GLY A 159 -4.74 -18.90 13.64
CA GLY A 159 -5.35 -17.58 13.56
C GLY A 159 -4.92 -16.75 12.34
N HIS A 160 -4.29 -17.36 11.31
CA HIS A 160 -3.72 -16.60 10.18
C HIS A 160 -4.05 -17.25 8.81
N ALA A 161 -5.32 -17.60 8.61
CA ALA A 161 -5.77 -18.16 7.35
C ALA A 161 -5.89 -17.06 6.27
N PRO A 162 -5.42 -17.28 5.02
CA PRO A 162 -5.55 -16.32 3.93
C PRO A 162 -7.01 -15.89 3.72
N PHE A 163 -7.22 -14.60 3.47
CA PHE A 163 -8.53 -13.99 3.20
C PHE A 163 -9.61 -14.17 4.29
N ARG A 164 -9.21 -14.44 5.54
CA ARG A 164 -10.15 -14.64 6.67
C ARG A 164 -10.12 -13.53 7.71
N TYR A 165 -9.31 -12.50 7.51
CA TYR A 165 -9.33 -11.36 8.42
C TYR A 165 -10.56 -10.49 8.17
N PRO A 166 -11.26 -10.03 9.24
CA PRO A 166 -12.55 -9.34 9.09
C PRO A 166 -12.45 -7.96 8.45
N THR A 167 -11.32 -7.28 8.62
CA THR A 167 -11.12 -5.90 8.17
C THR A 167 -10.13 -5.82 7.01
N PRO A 168 -10.23 -4.79 6.15
CA PRO A 168 -9.42 -4.67 4.93
C PRO A 168 -7.93 -4.36 5.19
N ASP A 169 -7.57 -3.91 6.38
CA ASP A 169 -6.20 -3.66 6.81
C ASP A 169 -5.39 -4.95 7.05
N GLY A 170 -6.08 -6.11 7.13
CA GLY A 170 -5.45 -7.41 7.24
C GLY A 170 -4.98 -7.76 8.67
N TYR A 171 -4.28 -8.87 8.80
CA TYR A 171 -3.76 -9.35 10.08
C TYR A 171 -2.75 -8.38 10.69
N PRO A 172 -2.82 -8.12 12.02
CA PRO A 172 -1.85 -7.26 12.69
C PRO A 172 -0.42 -7.80 12.54
N GLU A 173 0.55 -6.90 12.68
CA GLU A 173 1.97 -7.27 12.57
C GLU A 173 2.49 -8.00 13.83
N GLU A 174 1.76 -7.86 14.96
CA GLU A 174 2.06 -8.46 16.27
C GLU A 174 1.49 -9.86 16.40
#